data_9874e59e680196d265be4abd8a3d8b46
#
_entry.id   9874e59e680196d265be4abd8a3d8b46
#
_cell.length_a   1.000
_cell.length_b   1.000
_cell.length_c   1.000
_cell.angle_alpha   90.00
_cell.angle_beta   90.00
_cell.angle_gamma   90.00
#
_symmetry.space_group_name_H-M   'P 1'
#
loop_
_entity.id
_entity.type
_entity.pdbx_description
1 polymer ?
#
loop_
_entity_poly.entity_id
_entity_poly.type
_entity_poly.pdbx_seq_one_letter_code
_entity_poly.pdbx_strand_id
1 'polypeptide(L)'
;NTDMSEKQKKYIRFGIAALIYLLVVIWIGNYWLLIGLGVVYDVYISKKVNWAFWKKRNGKNSAFIEWLDALIFAVIAVSLINIFLFQNYRIPTGSMEKSLLIGDHLFVSKLAYGPRMPNTPIAFPFTQHTMPLTKGKSWSDLVHWPYKRLAGFGKVGHNDAIVFNFPAGDTVVVEEQATSYYEIVRRTARELMARDAYANQASKTKDYYMRQARKEVRERNHIIYRPVDRRDN
;
A
#
# COMPACT_ATOMS: atom_id res chain seq x y z
N ASN A 1 -3.68 0.33 -49.67
CA ASN A 1 -4.22 1.10 -48.54
C ASN A 1 -5.68 0.71 -48.34
N THR A 2 -5.93 -0.32 -47.52
CA THR A 2 -7.28 -0.73 -47.13
C THR A 2 -7.77 0.30 -46.08
N ASP A 3 -8.54 1.26 -46.55
CA ASP A 3 -9.21 2.23 -45.69
C ASP A 3 -10.28 1.49 -44.87
N MET A 4 -9.95 1.15 -43.62
CA MET A 4 -10.87 0.40 -42.73
C MET A 4 -12.08 1.27 -42.42
N SER A 5 -13.29 0.69 -42.61
CA SER A 5 -14.55 1.32 -42.22
C SER A 5 -14.51 1.78 -40.75
N GLU A 6 -15.12 2.93 -40.44
CA GLU A 6 -15.25 3.45 -39.07
C GLU A 6 -15.87 2.41 -38.10
N LYS A 7 -16.77 1.55 -38.59
CA LYS A 7 -17.32 0.42 -37.84
C LYS A 7 -16.21 -0.57 -37.44
N GLN A 8 -15.35 -0.95 -38.38
CA GLN A 8 -14.26 -1.90 -38.13
C GLN A 8 -13.26 -1.33 -37.10
N LYS A 9 -12.85 -0.05 -37.22
CA LYS A 9 -12.00 0.62 -36.24
C LYS A 9 -12.59 0.60 -34.83
N LYS A 10 -13.91 0.78 -34.70
CA LYS A 10 -14.64 0.76 -33.42
C LYS A 10 -14.58 -0.63 -32.77
N TYR A 11 -14.84 -1.69 -33.52
CA TYR A 11 -14.79 -3.06 -33.00
C TYR A 11 -13.37 -3.51 -32.66
N ILE A 12 -12.38 -3.10 -33.45
CA ILE A 12 -10.95 -3.39 -33.16
C ILE A 12 -10.55 -2.72 -31.84
N ARG A 13 -10.87 -1.43 -31.65
CA ARG A 13 -10.58 -0.73 -30.38
C ARG A 13 -11.26 -1.38 -29.19
N PHE A 14 -12.51 -1.79 -29.34
CA PHE A 14 -13.23 -2.56 -28.32
C PHE A 14 -12.52 -3.89 -28.02
N GLY A 15 -12.17 -4.66 -29.05
CA GLY A 15 -11.49 -5.95 -28.91
C GLY A 15 -10.16 -5.83 -28.15
N ILE A 16 -9.34 -4.84 -28.49
CA ILE A 16 -8.07 -4.55 -27.80
C ILE A 16 -8.32 -4.17 -26.34
N ALA A 17 -9.26 -3.26 -26.09
CA ALA A 17 -9.58 -2.83 -24.72
C ALA A 17 -10.15 -3.96 -23.88
N ALA A 18 -11.03 -4.78 -24.43
CA ALA A 18 -11.61 -5.95 -23.77
C ALA A 18 -10.53 -7.00 -23.46
N LEU A 19 -9.61 -7.26 -24.40
CA LEU A 19 -8.50 -8.20 -24.20
C LEU A 19 -7.58 -7.73 -23.06
N ILE A 20 -7.15 -6.46 -23.08
CA ILE A 20 -6.33 -5.88 -22.01
C ILE A 20 -7.06 -5.98 -20.67
N TYR A 21 -8.35 -5.64 -20.64
CA TYR A 21 -9.16 -5.71 -19.43
C TYR A 21 -9.26 -7.15 -18.89
N LEU A 22 -9.49 -8.15 -19.76
CA LEU A 22 -9.51 -9.55 -19.37
C LEU A 22 -8.17 -10.03 -18.81
N LEU A 23 -7.05 -9.66 -19.41
CA LEU A 23 -5.73 -9.98 -18.89
C LEU A 23 -5.52 -9.40 -17.49
N VAL A 24 -5.97 -8.17 -17.26
CA VAL A 24 -5.91 -7.53 -15.93
C VAL A 24 -6.82 -8.26 -14.93
N VAL A 25 -8.03 -8.65 -15.31
CA VAL A 25 -8.95 -9.41 -14.44
C VAL A 25 -8.36 -10.76 -14.07
N ILE A 26 -7.75 -11.48 -15.01
CA ILE A 26 -7.07 -12.76 -14.76
C ILE A 26 -5.88 -12.55 -13.81
N TRP A 27 -5.07 -11.52 -14.03
CA TRP A 27 -3.93 -11.20 -13.17
C TRP A 27 -4.37 -10.85 -11.73
N ILE A 28 -5.43 -10.06 -11.57
CA ILE A 28 -6.02 -9.74 -10.26
C ILE A 28 -6.67 -10.99 -9.64
N GLY A 29 -7.24 -11.90 -10.45
CA GLY A 29 -7.93 -13.11 -10.01
C GLY A 29 -9.21 -12.82 -9.23
N ASN A 30 -9.88 -11.71 -9.53
CA ASN A 30 -11.19 -11.37 -8.99
C ASN A 30 -12.21 -11.30 -10.12
N TYR A 31 -12.95 -12.38 -10.29
CA TYR A 31 -13.91 -12.53 -11.43
C TYR A 31 -15.14 -11.63 -11.33
N TRP A 32 -15.44 -11.02 -10.16
CA TRP A 32 -16.47 -9.98 -10.05
C TRP A 32 -16.17 -8.77 -10.93
N LEU A 33 -14.90 -8.51 -11.25
CA LEU A 33 -14.50 -7.46 -12.18
C LEU A 33 -14.97 -7.72 -13.61
N LEU A 34 -15.37 -8.93 -13.97
CA LEU A 34 -15.94 -9.21 -15.31
C LEU A 34 -17.18 -8.36 -15.61
N ILE A 35 -17.91 -7.91 -14.59
CA ILE A 35 -19.02 -6.97 -14.75
C ILE A 35 -18.54 -5.66 -15.43
N GLY A 36 -17.29 -5.26 -15.21
CA GLY A 36 -16.69 -4.10 -15.85
C GLY A 36 -16.55 -4.22 -17.39
N LEU A 37 -16.58 -5.44 -17.96
CA LEU A 37 -16.67 -5.61 -19.42
C LEU A 37 -17.93 -4.96 -20.00
N GLY A 38 -19.02 -4.90 -19.24
CA GLY A 38 -20.22 -4.18 -19.64
C GLY A 38 -19.96 -2.67 -19.79
N VAL A 39 -19.12 -2.09 -18.92
CA VAL A 39 -18.69 -0.70 -19.02
C VAL A 39 -17.83 -0.50 -20.27
N VAL A 40 -16.84 -1.38 -20.50
CA VAL A 40 -16.00 -1.34 -21.70
C VAL A 40 -16.83 -1.45 -22.96
N TYR A 41 -17.82 -2.36 -22.99
CA TYR A 41 -18.74 -2.50 -24.10
C TYR A 41 -19.55 -1.22 -24.33
N ASP A 42 -20.10 -0.64 -23.26
CA ASP A 42 -20.89 0.59 -23.38
C ASP A 42 -20.07 1.77 -23.89
N VAL A 43 -18.86 1.96 -23.37
CA VAL A 43 -17.96 3.07 -23.77
C VAL A 43 -17.59 2.99 -25.26
N TYR A 44 -17.27 1.79 -25.76
CA TYR A 44 -16.80 1.63 -27.14
C TYR A 44 -17.91 1.34 -28.14
N ILE A 45 -18.95 0.59 -27.75
CA ILE A 45 -19.95 0.06 -28.67
C ILE A 45 -21.31 0.75 -28.48
N SER A 46 -21.93 0.60 -27.31
CA SER A 46 -23.32 1.00 -27.06
C SER A 46 -23.47 2.50 -26.94
N LYS A 47 -22.58 3.16 -26.20
CA LYS A 47 -22.60 4.61 -25.89
C LYS A 47 -23.95 5.09 -25.32
N LYS A 48 -24.68 4.19 -24.64
CA LYS A 48 -25.98 4.50 -24.04
C LYS A 48 -25.82 5.32 -22.76
N VAL A 49 -24.84 4.99 -21.93
CA VAL A 49 -24.59 5.66 -20.67
C VAL A 49 -23.63 6.83 -20.88
N ASN A 50 -23.99 7.99 -20.35
CA ASN A 50 -23.06 9.13 -20.31
C ASN A 50 -22.19 9.04 -19.07
N TRP A 51 -21.05 8.32 -19.16
CA TRP A 51 -20.11 8.14 -18.07
C TRP A 51 -19.45 9.44 -17.60
N ALA A 52 -19.42 10.44 -18.49
CA ALA A 52 -18.90 11.77 -18.20
C ALA A 52 -20.08 12.76 -18.15
N PHE A 53 -21.02 12.56 -17.21
CA PHE A 53 -22.25 13.35 -17.09
C PHE A 53 -21.99 14.87 -16.87
N TRP A 54 -20.79 15.23 -16.44
CA TRP A 54 -20.35 16.63 -16.30
C TRP A 54 -19.96 17.27 -17.63
N LYS A 55 -19.74 16.48 -18.69
CA LYS A 55 -19.41 16.98 -20.02
C LYS A 55 -20.63 17.15 -20.91
N LYS A 56 -20.66 18.21 -21.70
CA LYS A 56 -21.65 18.35 -22.76
C LYS A 56 -21.38 17.32 -23.85
N ARG A 57 -22.39 16.57 -24.24
CA ARG A 57 -22.29 15.55 -25.29
C ARG A 57 -22.13 16.16 -26.68
N ASN A 58 -22.74 17.34 -26.91
CA ASN A 58 -22.68 18.08 -28.17
C ASN A 58 -22.36 19.55 -27.84
N GLY A 59 -21.15 19.98 -28.17
CA GLY A 59 -20.70 21.36 -27.98
C GLY A 59 -19.36 21.49 -27.28
N LYS A 60 -18.80 22.71 -27.29
CA LYS A 60 -17.58 23.03 -26.55
C LYS A 60 -17.87 23.07 -25.05
N ASN A 61 -17.06 22.38 -24.26
CA ASN A 61 -17.07 22.48 -22.80
C ASN A 61 -16.41 23.80 -22.38
N SER A 62 -16.75 24.28 -21.19
CA SER A 62 -16.02 25.39 -20.61
C SER A 62 -14.61 24.93 -20.20
N ALA A 63 -13.64 25.85 -20.16
CA ALA A 63 -12.28 25.57 -19.72
C ALA A 63 -12.24 24.93 -18.32
N PHE A 64 -13.16 25.33 -17.44
CA PHE A 64 -13.29 24.73 -16.09
C PHE A 64 -13.65 23.22 -16.15
N ILE A 65 -14.59 22.84 -17.03
CA ILE A 65 -14.99 21.42 -17.18
C ILE A 65 -13.84 20.61 -17.78
N GLU A 66 -13.10 21.16 -18.73
CA GLU A 66 -11.94 20.48 -19.32
C GLU A 66 -10.82 20.30 -18.28
N TRP A 67 -10.57 21.32 -17.46
CA TRP A 67 -9.61 21.22 -16.36
C TRP A 67 -10.04 20.20 -15.31
N LEU A 68 -11.32 20.17 -14.92
CA LEU A 68 -11.86 19.20 -13.97
C LEU A 68 -11.72 17.76 -14.48
N ASP A 69 -11.99 17.54 -15.76
CA ASP A 69 -11.83 16.23 -16.40
C ASP A 69 -10.36 15.75 -16.38
N ALA A 70 -9.45 16.65 -16.72
CA ALA A 70 -8.02 16.36 -16.66
C ALA A 70 -7.57 16.05 -15.21
N LEU A 71 -8.10 16.77 -14.22
CA LEU A 71 -7.81 16.51 -12.80
C LEU A 71 -8.33 15.14 -12.36
N ILE A 72 -9.57 14.80 -12.68
CA ILE A 72 -10.16 13.49 -12.36
C ILE A 72 -9.33 12.37 -12.99
N PHE A 73 -8.99 12.53 -14.27
CA PHE A 73 -8.14 11.55 -14.97
C PHE A 73 -6.77 11.40 -14.30
N ALA A 74 -6.11 12.51 -13.96
CA ALA A 74 -4.82 12.50 -13.31
C ALA A 74 -4.86 11.79 -11.94
N VAL A 75 -5.88 12.09 -11.12
CA VAL A 75 -6.06 11.45 -9.80
C VAL A 75 -6.23 9.93 -9.94
N ILE A 76 -7.07 9.49 -10.87
CA ILE A 76 -7.29 8.05 -11.12
C ILE A 76 -6.00 7.40 -11.63
N ALA A 77 -5.36 7.98 -12.64
CA ALA A 77 -4.16 7.42 -13.25
C ALA A 77 -3.01 7.30 -12.24
N VAL A 78 -2.73 8.37 -11.49
CA VAL A 78 -1.66 8.36 -10.48
C VAL A 78 -1.99 7.40 -9.33
N SER A 79 -3.26 7.28 -8.92
CA SER A 79 -3.67 6.30 -7.90
C SER A 79 -3.41 4.87 -8.38
N LEU A 80 -3.76 4.53 -9.61
CA LEU A 80 -3.48 3.21 -10.21
C LEU A 80 -1.98 2.95 -10.31
N ILE A 81 -1.20 3.92 -10.75
CA ILE A 81 0.26 3.82 -10.81
C ILE A 81 0.83 3.54 -9.41
N ASN A 82 0.41 4.31 -8.40
CA ASN A 82 0.87 4.14 -7.02
C ASN A 82 0.45 2.81 -6.39
N ILE A 83 -0.70 2.27 -6.77
CA ILE A 83 -1.17 0.98 -6.25
C ILE A 83 -0.43 -0.18 -6.92
N PHE A 84 -0.28 -0.17 -8.24
CA PHE A 84 0.12 -1.34 -9.01
C PHE A 84 1.56 -1.31 -9.55
N LEU A 85 2.11 -0.12 -9.85
CA LEU A 85 3.38 -0.02 -10.56
C LEU A 85 4.54 0.37 -9.65
N PHE A 86 4.55 1.59 -9.15
CA PHE A 86 5.63 2.10 -8.31
C PHE A 86 5.14 3.19 -7.37
N GLN A 87 5.87 3.37 -6.28
CA GLN A 87 5.58 4.40 -5.28
C GLN A 87 6.87 5.08 -4.87
N ASN A 88 6.80 6.41 -4.68
CA ASN A 88 7.91 7.19 -4.20
C ASN A 88 7.97 7.15 -2.67
N TYR A 89 9.18 6.94 -2.12
CA TYR A 89 9.48 6.99 -0.70
C TYR A 89 10.68 7.90 -0.46
N ARG A 90 10.73 8.47 0.73
CA ARG A 90 11.88 9.20 1.21
C ARG A 90 12.49 8.43 2.38
N ILE A 91 13.82 8.32 2.42
CA ILE A 91 14.54 7.64 3.49
C ILE A 91 14.52 8.52 4.76
N PRO A 92 13.87 8.08 5.85
CA PRO A 92 13.74 8.90 7.06
C PRO A 92 14.88 8.67 8.06
N THR A 93 15.58 7.55 8.00
CA THR A 93 16.56 7.11 9.02
C THR A 93 17.85 6.57 8.41
N GLY A 94 18.96 6.62 9.16
CA GLY A 94 20.27 6.17 8.71
C GLY A 94 20.53 4.65 8.80
N SER A 95 19.51 3.82 9.03
CA SER A 95 19.69 2.37 9.15
C SER A 95 20.27 1.70 7.91
N MET A 96 20.16 2.33 6.75
CA MET A 96 20.69 1.89 5.45
C MET A 96 21.83 2.76 4.94
N GLU A 97 22.52 3.51 5.81
CA GLU A 97 23.45 4.61 5.47
C GLU A 97 24.60 4.20 4.54
N LYS A 98 24.99 2.92 4.52
CA LYS A 98 25.99 2.41 3.59
C LYS A 98 25.50 2.29 2.14
N SER A 99 24.18 2.24 1.93
CA SER A 99 23.56 2.04 0.62
C SER A 99 22.61 3.18 0.24
N LEU A 100 21.93 3.76 1.21
CA LEU A 100 20.91 4.80 1.05
C LEU A 100 21.09 5.86 2.13
N LEU A 101 21.16 7.13 1.75
CA LEU A 101 21.34 8.24 2.67
C LEU A 101 20.00 8.79 3.18
N ILE A 102 20.04 9.39 4.37
CA ILE A 102 18.87 10.10 4.92
C ILE A 102 18.48 11.22 3.96
N GLY A 103 17.21 11.23 3.58
CA GLY A 103 16.67 12.24 2.66
C GLY A 103 16.59 11.81 1.21
N ASP A 104 17.22 10.69 0.83
CA ASP A 104 17.12 10.15 -0.52
C ASP A 104 15.68 9.84 -0.91
N HIS A 105 15.35 10.11 -2.18
CA HIS A 105 14.07 9.78 -2.78
C HIS A 105 14.20 8.54 -3.64
N LEU A 106 13.36 7.54 -3.38
CA LEU A 106 13.40 6.24 -4.05
C LEU A 106 12.09 5.94 -4.76
N PHE A 107 12.20 5.41 -5.97
CA PHE A 107 11.08 4.77 -6.64
C PHE A 107 11.09 3.27 -6.34
N VAL A 108 10.11 2.82 -5.57
CA VAL A 108 9.95 1.41 -5.22
C VAL A 108 9.05 0.74 -6.24
N SER A 109 9.60 -0.22 -6.98
CA SER A 109 8.84 -1.02 -7.95
C SER A 109 7.97 -2.03 -7.20
N LYS A 110 6.68 -1.99 -7.46
CA LYS A 110 5.73 -2.98 -6.93
C LYS A 110 5.60 -4.20 -7.84
N LEU A 111 5.94 -4.04 -9.12
CA LEU A 111 5.89 -5.12 -10.10
C LEU A 111 6.97 -6.18 -9.86
N ALA A 112 8.10 -5.81 -9.28
CA ALA A 112 9.21 -6.74 -9.04
C ALA A 112 8.74 -7.96 -8.24
N TYR A 113 8.09 -7.74 -7.10
CA TYR A 113 7.61 -8.81 -6.20
C TYR A 113 6.09 -8.94 -6.13
N GLY A 114 5.39 -8.27 -7.03
CA GLY A 114 3.94 -8.22 -7.11
C GLY A 114 3.31 -7.16 -6.21
N PRO A 115 2.41 -6.35 -6.74
CA PRO A 115 1.70 -5.34 -5.97
C PRO A 115 0.71 -5.98 -4.99
N ARG A 116 0.54 -5.32 -3.85
CA ARG A 116 -0.49 -5.69 -2.88
C ARG A 116 -1.81 -5.04 -3.26
N MET A 117 -2.90 -5.81 -3.29
CA MET A 117 -4.24 -5.27 -3.40
C MET A 117 -4.56 -4.43 -2.16
N PRO A 118 -5.19 -3.25 -2.32
CA PRO A 118 -5.59 -2.45 -1.19
C PRO A 118 -6.69 -3.18 -0.39
N ASN A 119 -6.48 -3.34 0.92
CA ASN A 119 -7.47 -3.95 1.80
C ASN A 119 -8.73 -3.06 1.92
N THR A 120 -8.54 -1.74 1.90
CA THR A 120 -9.61 -0.73 1.91
C THR A 120 -9.57 0.06 0.59
N PRO A 121 -10.25 -0.41 -0.46
CA PRO A 121 -10.19 0.21 -1.78
C PRO A 121 -10.78 1.63 -1.81
N ILE A 122 -11.67 1.93 -0.86
CA ILE A 122 -12.25 3.27 -0.71
C ILE A 122 -11.34 4.07 0.24
N ALA A 123 -10.34 4.74 -0.34
CA ALA A 123 -9.42 5.61 0.38
C ALA A 123 -9.28 6.95 -0.34
N PHE A 124 -9.04 8.01 0.44
CA PHE A 124 -8.79 9.33 -0.15
C PHE A 124 -7.44 9.31 -0.87
N PRO A 125 -7.39 9.70 -2.14
CA PRO A 125 -6.15 9.65 -2.92
C PRO A 125 -5.07 10.53 -2.30
N PHE A 126 -3.80 10.13 -2.45
CA PHE A 126 -2.60 10.83 -1.98
C PHE A 126 -2.46 10.98 -0.46
N THR A 127 -3.33 10.37 0.34
CA THR A 127 -3.20 10.34 1.79
C THR A 127 -2.75 8.96 2.27
N GLN A 128 -1.89 8.91 3.30
CA GLN A 128 -1.38 7.62 3.79
C GLN A 128 -2.22 7.05 4.94
N HIS A 129 -2.54 7.79 5.97
CA HIS A 129 -3.30 7.29 7.12
C HIS A 129 -4.32 8.30 7.64
N THR A 130 -4.01 9.59 7.54
CA THR A 130 -4.83 10.66 8.09
C THR A 130 -5.15 11.70 7.04
N MET A 131 -6.36 12.22 7.09
CA MET A 131 -6.75 13.38 6.29
C MET A 131 -5.94 14.61 6.70
N PRO A 132 -5.37 15.37 5.76
CA PRO A 132 -4.49 16.50 6.08
C PRO A 132 -5.19 17.63 6.85
N LEU A 133 -6.49 17.81 6.69
CA LEU A 133 -7.26 18.88 7.34
C LEU A 133 -7.97 18.41 8.62
N THR A 134 -8.62 17.25 8.59
CA THR A 134 -9.47 16.76 9.68
C THR A 134 -8.75 15.85 10.66
N LYS A 135 -7.51 15.43 10.36
CA LYS A 135 -6.74 14.42 11.11
C LYS A 135 -7.50 13.09 11.34
N GLY A 136 -8.65 12.91 10.67
CA GLY A 136 -9.43 11.69 10.69
C GLY A 136 -8.84 10.60 9.80
N LYS A 137 -9.45 9.39 9.83
CA LYS A 137 -9.09 8.28 8.94
C LYS A 137 -9.25 8.70 7.47
N SER A 138 -8.26 8.39 6.63
CA SER A 138 -8.31 8.67 5.18
C SER A 138 -8.96 7.56 4.36
N TRP A 139 -9.47 6.51 5.00
CA TRP A 139 -10.12 5.36 4.35
C TRP A 139 -11.45 5.04 4.99
N SER A 140 -12.29 4.33 4.23
CA SER A 140 -13.58 3.81 4.71
C SER A 140 -13.49 2.30 4.92
N ASP A 141 -14.00 1.84 6.06
CA ASP A 141 -14.08 0.41 6.40
C ASP A 141 -15.32 -0.28 5.78
N LEU A 142 -16.13 0.44 4.96
CA LEU A 142 -17.32 -0.12 4.32
C LEU A 142 -17.01 -1.31 3.40
N VAL A 143 -15.87 -1.26 2.72
CA VAL A 143 -15.39 -2.35 1.87
C VAL A 143 -14.00 -2.74 2.36
N HIS A 144 -13.89 -3.96 2.87
CA HIS A 144 -12.63 -4.53 3.31
C HIS A 144 -12.36 -5.83 2.55
N TRP A 145 -11.22 -5.87 1.83
CA TRP A 145 -10.78 -7.06 1.13
C TRP A 145 -9.72 -7.80 1.94
N PRO A 146 -9.69 -9.14 1.88
CA PRO A 146 -8.63 -9.91 2.50
C PRO A 146 -7.27 -9.56 1.87
N TYR A 147 -6.20 -9.80 2.62
CA TYR A 147 -4.85 -9.63 2.09
C TYR A 147 -4.64 -10.47 0.84
N LYS A 148 -4.25 -9.82 -0.25
CA LYS A 148 -3.86 -10.48 -1.48
C LYS A 148 -2.68 -9.76 -2.12
N ARG A 149 -1.66 -10.51 -2.47
CA ARG A 149 -0.54 -10.05 -3.30
C ARG A 149 -0.68 -10.66 -4.68
N LEU A 150 -0.57 -9.83 -5.71
CA LEU A 150 -0.59 -10.29 -7.10
C LEU A 150 0.77 -10.88 -7.48
N ALA A 151 0.80 -11.63 -8.58
CA ALA A 151 2.06 -12.15 -9.10
C ALA A 151 3.00 -11.01 -9.53
N GLY A 152 4.26 -11.13 -9.15
CA GLY A 152 5.35 -10.26 -9.59
C GLY A 152 6.22 -10.93 -10.65
N PHE A 153 7.17 -10.17 -11.19
CA PHE A 153 8.11 -10.67 -12.22
C PHE A 153 9.37 -11.30 -11.63
N GLY A 154 9.69 -11.05 -10.36
CA GLY A 154 10.92 -11.53 -9.72
C GLY A 154 10.67 -12.24 -8.39
N LYS A 155 11.73 -12.82 -7.86
CA LYS A 155 11.78 -13.40 -6.51
C LYS A 155 12.79 -12.62 -5.69
N VAL A 156 12.57 -12.54 -4.37
CA VAL A 156 13.50 -11.91 -3.43
C VAL A 156 14.79 -12.71 -3.38
N GLY A 157 15.91 -12.04 -3.65
CA GLY A 157 17.26 -12.61 -3.57
C GLY A 157 18.03 -12.12 -2.34
N HIS A 158 19.22 -12.71 -2.13
CA HIS A 158 20.14 -12.21 -1.11
C HIS A 158 20.62 -10.80 -1.48
N ASN A 159 20.73 -9.92 -0.49
CA ASN A 159 21.15 -8.52 -0.60
C ASN A 159 20.19 -7.60 -1.37
N ASP A 160 18.98 -8.04 -1.70
CA ASP A 160 17.96 -7.18 -2.25
C ASP A 160 17.49 -6.14 -1.21
N ALA A 161 17.48 -4.87 -1.58
CA ALA A 161 16.83 -3.83 -0.79
C ALA A 161 15.32 -3.89 -1.04
N ILE A 162 14.55 -4.31 -0.04
CA ILE A 162 13.10 -4.49 -0.13
C ILE A 162 12.35 -3.57 0.81
N VAL A 163 11.18 -3.10 0.37
CA VAL A 163 10.22 -2.41 1.23
C VAL A 163 9.10 -3.38 1.57
N PHE A 164 8.85 -3.59 2.84
CA PHE A 164 7.81 -4.49 3.32
C PHE A 164 6.90 -3.80 4.34
N ASN A 165 5.69 -4.29 4.49
CA ASN A 165 4.79 -3.80 5.53
C ASN A 165 5.19 -4.39 6.88
N PHE A 166 5.05 -3.58 7.93
CA PHE A 166 5.25 -4.03 9.29
C PHE A 166 4.32 -5.22 9.60
N PRO A 167 4.84 -6.38 10.05
CA PRO A 167 4.05 -7.58 10.26
C PRO A 167 2.95 -7.38 11.32
N ALA A 168 1.79 -8.00 11.12
CA ALA A 168 0.75 -8.05 12.15
C ALA A 168 1.23 -8.86 13.36
N GLY A 169 0.88 -8.41 14.57
CA GLY A 169 1.31 -9.03 15.83
C GLY A 169 2.73 -8.71 16.26
N ASP A 170 3.45 -7.90 15.50
CA ASP A 170 4.80 -7.46 15.85
C ASP A 170 4.78 -6.11 16.58
N THR A 171 5.90 -5.82 17.25
CA THR A 171 6.09 -4.63 18.08
C THR A 171 7.41 -3.95 17.69
N VAL A 172 7.37 -2.62 17.54
CA VAL A 172 8.55 -1.81 17.22
C VAL A 172 8.71 -0.70 18.24
N VAL A 173 9.95 -0.46 18.67
CA VAL A 173 10.37 0.71 19.44
C VAL A 173 10.72 1.80 18.45
N VAL A 174 10.05 2.95 18.54
CA VAL A 174 10.20 4.04 17.54
C VAL A 174 11.60 4.64 17.56
N GLU A 175 12.19 4.75 18.74
CA GLU A 175 13.51 5.32 18.96
C GLU A 175 14.65 4.39 18.49
N GLU A 176 14.41 3.08 18.43
CA GLU A 176 15.42 2.07 18.08
C GLU A 176 14.88 1.06 17.07
N GLN A 177 14.47 1.54 15.89
CA GLN A 177 13.82 0.73 14.85
C GLN A 177 14.73 -0.34 14.22
N ALA A 178 16.04 -0.16 14.30
CA ALA A 178 17.03 -1.12 13.78
C ALA A 178 17.11 -2.40 14.62
N THR A 179 16.68 -2.35 15.88
CA THR A 179 16.74 -3.47 16.83
C THR A 179 15.34 -4.01 17.10
N SER A 180 15.18 -5.33 17.06
CA SER A 180 13.93 -5.97 17.41
C SER A 180 13.49 -5.64 18.84
N TYR A 181 12.21 -5.35 19.06
CA TYR A 181 11.63 -5.13 20.37
C TYR A 181 12.02 -6.24 21.37
N TYR A 182 11.99 -7.48 20.93
CA TYR A 182 12.33 -8.63 21.77
C TYR A 182 13.81 -8.67 22.16
N GLU A 183 14.69 -8.14 21.32
CA GLU A 183 16.13 -8.01 21.63
C GLU A 183 16.37 -6.89 22.63
N ILE A 184 15.69 -5.76 22.47
CA ILE A 184 15.74 -4.65 23.44
C ILE A 184 15.27 -5.14 24.82
N VAL A 185 14.14 -5.83 24.87
CA VAL A 185 13.62 -6.41 26.13
C VAL A 185 14.63 -7.41 26.75
N ARG A 186 15.26 -8.28 25.93
CA ARG A 186 16.27 -9.22 26.43
C ARG A 186 17.53 -8.52 26.95
N ARG A 187 17.96 -7.44 26.28
CA ARG A 187 19.10 -6.62 26.73
C ARG A 187 18.78 -5.96 28.07
N THR A 188 17.66 -5.29 28.18
CA THR A 188 17.20 -4.65 29.44
C THR A 188 17.04 -5.68 30.56
N ALA A 189 16.49 -6.88 30.27
CA ALA A 189 16.39 -7.93 31.28
C ALA A 189 17.74 -8.40 31.77
N ARG A 190 18.75 -8.52 30.90
CA ARG A 190 20.14 -8.87 31.29
C ARG A 190 20.77 -7.78 32.15
N GLU A 191 20.52 -6.51 31.82
CA GLU A 191 21.00 -5.37 32.61
C GLU A 191 20.37 -5.35 34.01
N LEU A 192 19.07 -5.62 34.12
CA LEU A 192 18.37 -5.73 35.40
C LEU A 192 18.90 -6.91 36.25
N MET A 193 19.15 -8.05 35.62
CA MET A 193 19.75 -9.20 36.28
C MET A 193 21.16 -8.89 36.83
N ALA A 194 21.98 -8.26 35.99
CA ALA A 194 23.35 -7.86 36.39
C ALA A 194 23.33 -6.87 37.55
N ARG A 195 22.42 -5.89 37.54
CA ARG A 195 22.26 -4.91 38.60
C ARG A 195 21.85 -5.56 39.93
N ASP A 196 20.85 -6.47 39.89
CA ASP A 196 20.39 -7.18 41.08
C ASP A 196 21.45 -8.18 41.60
N ALA A 197 22.24 -8.81 40.72
CA ALA A 197 23.36 -9.67 41.11
C ALA A 197 24.45 -8.88 41.83
N TYR A 198 24.75 -7.66 41.35
CA TYR A 198 25.72 -6.76 42.02
C TYR A 198 25.26 -6.29 43.40
N ALA A 199 23.93 -6.14 43.57
CA ALA A 199 23.30 -5.76 44.84
C ALA A 199 23.07 -6.94 45.81
N ASN A 200 23.59 -8.16 45.53
CA ASN A 200 23.32 -9.42 46.26
C ASN A 200 21.81 -9.76 46.44
N GLN A 201 20.97 -9.31 45.53
CA GLN A 201 19.52 -9.56 45.55
C GLN A 201 19.06 -10.57 44.50
N ALA A 202 19.94 -11.37 43.94
CA ALA A 202 19.71 -12.26 42.79
C ALA A 202 18.92 -13.51 43.15
N SER A 203 17.74 -13.37 43.78
CA SER A 203 16.86 -14.51 44.07
C SER A 203 15.64 -14.63 43.14
N LYS A 204 15.57 -13.80 42.08
CA LYS A 204 14.36 -13.72 41.22
C LYS A 204 14.52 -14.52 39.95
N THR A 205 13.40 -15.03 39.45
CA THR A 205 13.36 -15.87 38.22
C THR A 205 13.61 -15.03 36.97
N LYS A 206 14.18 -15.64 35.91
CA LYS A 206 14.35 -15.02 34.59
C LYS A 206 13.07 -14.37 34.06
N ASP A 207 11.91 -15.02 34.27
CA ASP A 207 10.60 -14.51 33.85
C ASP A 207 10.20 -13.23 34.60
N TYR A 208 10.63 -13.06 35.85
CA TYR A 208 10.44 -11.83 36.57
C TYR A 208 11.16 -10.68 35.89
N TYR A 209 12.45 -10.85 35.55
CA TYR A 209 13.26 -9.83 34.86
C TYR A 209 12.73 -9.53 33.47
N MET A 210 12.25 -10.54 32.74
CA MET A 210 11.62 -10.33 31.42
C MET A 210 10.33 -9.50 31.52
N ARG A 211 9.53 -9.70 32.57
CA ARG A 211 8.32 -8.88 32.81
C ARG A 211 8.67 -7.44 33.17
N GLN A 212 9.64 -7.25 34.06
CA GLN A 212 10.12 -5.92 34.45
C GLN A 212 10.73 -5.18 33.25
N ALA A 213 11.56 -5.83 32.47
CA ALA A 213 12.15 -5.26 31.25
C ALA A 213 11.08 -4.80 30.24
N ARG A 214 10.02 -5.62 30.01
CA ARG A 214 8.90 -5.22 29.14
C ARG A 214 8.19 -3.97 29.65
N LYS A 215 8.01 -3.86 30.97
CA LYS A 215 7.41 -2.68 31.59
C LYS A 215 8.30 -1.46 31.42
N GLU A 216 9.59 -1.57 31.73
CA GLU A 216 10.56 -0.50 31.62
C GLU A 216 10.75 -0.01 30.17
N VAL A 217 10.87 -0.93 29.22
CA VAL A 217 10.94 -0.58 27.78
C VAL A 217 9.70 0.15 27.32
N ARG A 218 8.52 -0.27 27.78
CA ARG A 218 7.24 0.38 27.44
C ARG A 218 7.08 1.77 28.06
N GLU A 219 7.61 1.99 29.24
CA GLU A 219 7.55 3.28 29.94
C GLU A 219 8.56 4.30 29.39
N ARG A 220 9.73 3.83 28.92
CA ARG A 220 10.81 4.69 28.41
C ARG A 220 10.68 5.05 26.94
N ASN A 221 10.03 4.22 26.14
CA ASN A 221 10.05 4.35 24.70
C ASN A 221 8.65 4.43 24.11
N HIS A 222 8.56 5.06 22.94
CA HIS A 222 7.33 5.02 22.13
C HIS A 222 7.21 3.67 21.41
N ILE A 223 6.20 2.90 21.76
CA ILE A 223 5.99 1.54 21.21
C ILE A 223 4.81 1.54 20.27
N ILE A 224 5.03 1.06 19.05
CA ILE A 224 3.98 0.77 18.10
C ILE A 224 3.76 -0.75 18.09
N TYR A 225 2.53 -1.15 18.37
CA TYR A 225 2.07 -2.54 18.27
C TYR A 225 1.02 -2.63 17.18
N ARG A 226 1.23 -3.56 16.24
CA ARG A 226 0.23 -3.90 15.24
C ARG A 226 -0.53 -5.16 15.68
N PRO A 227 -1.78 -5.02 16.20
CA PRO A 227 -2.56 -6.18 16.60
C PRO A 227 -2.84 -7.08 15.38
N VAL A 228 -2.91 -8.39 15.63
CA VAL A 228 -3.39 -9.35 14.63
C VAL A 228 -4.87 -9.09 14.42
N ASP A 229 -5.26 -8.59 13.26
CA ASP A 229 -6.67 -8.50 12.88
C ASP A 229 -7.10 -9.89 12.36
N ARG A 230 -8.20 -10.45 12.94
CA ARG A 230 -8.77 -11.72 12.48
C ARG A 230 -9.21 -11.69 11.02
N ARG A 231 -9.31 -10.51 10.42
CA ARG A 231 -9.63 -10.28 9.01
C ARG A 231 -8.40 -10.35 8.07
N ASP A 232 -7.19 -10.42 8.64
CA ASP A 232 -5.93 -10.52 7.87
C ASP A 232 -5.52 -11.99 7.59
N ASN A 233 -6.31 -12.99 8.05
CA ASN A 233 -6.11 -14.43 7.82
C ASN A 233 -6.99 -14.96 6.69
#